data_879e1a0183ed4d1b5854ad46537a89a5
#
_entry.id   879e1a0183ed4d1b5854ad46537a89a5
#
_cell.length_a   1.000
_cell.length_b   1.000
_cell.length_c   1.000
_cell.angle_alpha   90.00
_cell.angle_beta   90.00
_cell.angle_gamma   90.00
#
_symmetry.space_group_name_H-M   'P 1'
#
loop_
_entity.id
_entity.type
_entity.pdbx_description
1 polymer ?
#
loop_
_entity_poly.entity_id
_entity_poly.type
_entity_poly.pdbx_seq_one_letter_code
_entity_poly.pdbx_strand_id
1 'polypeptide(L)'
;MKIVIVGGGAGGLELATYLGNKLGRKGLAEIVLIDQNQTRLWKPLLHEVAAGSLDAEVDSLSYRAHGAAHGFVFKLGRFSSVDREKRCISLAPVTDADGFEVLPQRSEPYDQLVIAVGSGCNDFNTPGVAQFAQFLEGPQQAERFHKQLVNHFIQLNRKLIDEPTKTLSIAIVGGGATGVELSAELFNARHLFALYGLNRVTNEHLRVTLLEAGPRLVPALTEHVSEAVRAQLVKLGADIRLNTQVASAEKNAFVTTSGETVKADMMLWAAGVKVPDFIADIEGIETNRINQILVRSTMQTTTDDAIYAIGDCAGYELGDGRWVPPRAQSAHQMASLAGKNIVRGIQGKPLKEFNYRDHGSLVSLSQYTAIGVLMGNLGTGQSLNVRGWLARMVYISLYRMHQIALHGLFKASLLVVADKINHIVKPRLKLH
;
A
#
# COMPACT_ATOMS: atom_id res chain seq x y z
N MET A 1 -30.26 11.22 -3.22
CA MET A 1 -28.93 11.68 -2.81
C MET A 1 -27.90 10.67 -3.28
N LYS A 2 -26.84 11.12 -3.92
CA LYS A 2 -25.78 10.29 -4.47
C LYS A 2 -24.44 10.61 -3.81
N ILE A 3 -23.81 9.59 -3.24
CA ILE A 3 -22.51 9.68 -2.58
C ILE A 3 -21.49 8.91 -3.42
N VAL A 4 -20.52 9.63 -3.97
CA VAL A 4 -19.46 9.06 -4.80
C VAL A 4 -18.19 8.97 -3.99
N ILE A 5 -17.56 7.79 -3.99
CA ILE A 5 -16.29 7.50 -3.33
C ILE A 5 -15.30 7.11 -4.41
N VAL A 6 -14.20 7.85 -4.56
CA VAL A 6 -13.13 7.54 -5.52
C VAL A 6 -11.92 6.97 -4.81
N GLY A 7 -11.52 5.75 -5.22
CA GLY A 7 -10.46 4.98 -4.60
C GLY A 7 -10.98 3.90 -3.65
N GLY A 8 -10.81 2.64 -4.03
CA GLY A 8 -11.22 1.44 -3.27
C GLY A 8 -10.14 0.91 -2.30
N GLY A 9 -9.20 1.76 -1.90
CA GLY A 9 -8.16 1.42 -0.92
C GLY A 9 -8.71 1.10 0.48
N ALA A 10 -7.83 1.13 1.50
CA ALA A 10 -8.19 0.80 2.88
C ALA A 10 -9.39 1.59 3.40
N GLY A 11 -9.34 2.93 3.26
CA GLY A 11 -10.43 3.79 3.74
C GLY A 11 -11.65 3.78 2.85
N GLY A 12 -11.46 3.87 1.52
CA GLY A 12 -12.59 4.02 0.59
C GLY A 12 -13.52 2.81 0.54
N LEU A 13 -12.97 1.59 0.53
CA LEU A 13 -13.80 0.37 0.54
C LEU A 13 -14.52 0.18 1.88
N GLU A 14 -13.88 0.46 3.01
CA GLU A 14 -14.54 0.42 4.32
C GLU A 14 -15.69 1.43 4.39
N LEU A 15 -15.45 2.65 3.90
CA LEU A 15 -16.48 3.69 3.85
C LEU A 15 -17.65 3.29 2.95
N ALA A 16 -17.37 2.76 1.75
CA ALA A 16 -18.40 2.28 0.83
C ALA A 16 -19.22 1.14 1.47
N THR A 17 -18.57 0.20 2.16
CA THR A 17 -19.22 -0.88 2.90
C THR A 17 -20.11 -0.34 4.02
N TYR A 18 -19.60 0.59 4.80
CA TYR A 18 -20.37 1.20 5.91
C TYR A 18 -21.59 1.96 5.39
N LEU A 19 -21.40 2.87 4.42
CA LEU A 19 -22.50 3.67 3.87
C LEU A 19 -23.50 2.82 3.08
N GLY A 20 -23.02 1.85 2.34
CA GLY A 20 -23.86 0.90 1.62
C GLY A 20 -24.79 0.14 2.55
N ASN A 21 -24.27 -0.39 3.66
CA ASN A 21 -25.09 -1.07 4.68
C ASN A 21 -26.04 -0.11 5.42
N LYS A 22 -25.63 1.13 5.68
CA LYS A 22 -26.42 2.10 6.48
C LYS A 22 -27.48 2.83 5.65
N LEU A 23 -27.15 3.20 4.42
CA LEU A 23 -27.96 4.05 3.55
C LEU A 23 -28.41 3.32 2.28
N GLY A 24 -27.47 2.67 1.58
CA GLY A 24 -27.72 2.07 0.27
C GLY A 24 -28.77 0.96 0.32
N ARG A 25 -28.62 -0.04 1.18
CA ARG A 25 -29.59 -1.11 1.36
C ARG A 25 -31.00 -0.64 1.79
N LYS A 26 -31.07 0.56 2.36
CA LYS A 26 -32.35 1.16 2.78
C LYS A 26 -32.95 2.08 1.75
N GLY A 27 -32.31 2.26 0.60
CA GLY A 27 -32.75 3.19 -0.43
C GLY A 27 -32.68 4.68 -0.04
N LEU A 28 -31.90 5.02 1.01
CA LEU A 28 -31.77 6.39 1.51
C LEU A 28 -30.76 7.21 0.72
N ALA A 29 -29.76 6.56 0.11
CA ALA A 29 -28.79 7.16 -0.81
C ALA A 29 -28.25 6.12 -1.79
N GLU A 30 -27.89 6.56 -2.98
CA GLU A 30 -27.07 5.80 -3.93
C GLU A 30 -25.61 5.93 -3.52
N ILE A 31 -24.93 4.81 -3.24
CA ILE A 31 -23.51 4.77 -2.91
C ILE A 31 -22.76 4.21 -4.10
N VAL A 32 -21.82 4.98 -4.63
CA VAL A 32 -20.99 4.60 -5.78
C VAL A 32 -19.54 4.57 -5.38
N LEU A 33 -18.89 3.40 -5.52
CA LEU A 33 -17.44 3.25 -5.40
C LEU A 33 -16.82 3.23 -6.80
N ILE A 34 -15.81 4.08 -7.01
CA ILE A 34 -15.06 4.15 -8.28
C ILE A 34 -13.60 3.82 -8.00
N ASP A 35 -13.05 2.87 -8.76
CA ASP A 35 -11.61 2.54 -8.73
C ASP A 35 -11.13 2.16 -10.14
N GLN A 36 -9.86 2.37 -10.41
CA GLN A 36 -9.22 1.98 -11.68
C GLN A 36 -8.99 0.47 -11.79
N ASN A 37 -9.04 -0.26 -10.67
CA ASN A 37 -8.94 -1.71 -10.60
C ASN A 37 -10.31 -2.33 -10.33
N GLN A 38 -10.53 -3.56 -10.76
CA GLN A 38 -11.79 -4.30 -10.52
C GLN A 38 -11.80 -5.03 -9.18
N THR A 39 -10.61 -5.25 -8.64
CA THR A 39 -10.38 -5.98 -7.40
C THR A 39 -9.47 -5.18 -6.48
N ARG A 40 -9.53 -5.49 -5.22
CA ARG A 40 -8.66 -4.93 -4.21
C ARG A 40 -7.74 -5.99 -3.65
N LEU A 41 -6.44 -5.72 -3.72
CA LEU A 41 -5.44 -6.37 -2.90
C LEU A 41 -5.07 -5.44 -1.73
N TRP A 42 -4.76 -6.02 -0.58
CA TRP A 42 -4.28 -5.27 0.58
C TRP A 42 -2.87 -4.73 0.32
N LYS A 43 -2.75 -3.42 0.06
CA LYS A 43 -1.49 -2.77 -0.38
C LYS A 43 -0.27 -3.11 0.50
N PRO A 44 -0.38 -3.21 1.85
CA PRO A 44 0.73 -3.66 2.68
C PRO A 44 1.30 -5.05 2.35
N LEU A 45 0.58 -5.90 1.60
CA LEU A 45 1.06 -7.23 1.20
C LEU A 45 1.67 -7.28 -0.22
N LEU A 46 1.86 -6.13 -0.88
CA LEU A 46 2.42 -6.09 -2.23
C LEU A 46 3.85 -6.66 -2.30
N HIS A 47 4.63 -6.56 -1.24
CA HIS A 47 5.95 -7.17 -1.16
C HIS A 47 5.89 -8.71 -1.19
N GLU A 48 4.85 -9.31 -0.59
CA GLU A 48 4.62 -10.76 -0.64
C GLU A 48 4.22 -11.21 -2.06
N VAL A 49 3.40 -10.43 -2.76
CA VAL A 49 3.07 -10.68 -4.18
C VAL A 49 4.32 -10.56 -5.05
N ALA A 50 5.12 -9.51 -4.86
CA ALA A 50 6.34 -9.29 -5.62
C ALA A 50 7.35 -10.44 -5.45
N ALA A 51 7.42 -11.02 -4.26
CA ALA A 51 8.27 -12.18 -3.99
C ALA A 51 7.60 -13.53 -4.34
N GLY A 52 6.28 -13.55 -4.59
CA GLY A 52 5.52 -14.75 -4.97
C GLY A 52 5.00 -15.60 -3.80
N SER A 53 5.13 -15.13 -2.56
CA SER A 53 4.58 -15.80 -1.38
C SER A 53 3.07 -15.56 -1.19
N LEU A 54 2.50 -14.60 -1.91
CA LEU A 54 1.06 -14.32 -1.97
C LEU A 54 0.56 -14.30 -3.43
N ASP A 55 -0.60 -14.87 -3.69
CA ASP A 55 -1.24 -14.85 -5.02
C ASP A 55 -2.29 -13.74 -5.09
N ALA A 56 -2.00 -12.67 -5.85
CA ALA A 56 -2.90 -11.53 -5.98
C ALA A 56 -4.27 -11.89 -6.56
N GLU A 57 -4.38 -12.90 -7.41
CA GLU A 57 -5.66 -13.32 -8.01
C GLU A 57 -6.57 -13.99 -6.96
N VAL A 58 -5.98 -14.80 -6.08
CA VAL A 58 -6.71 -15.54 -5.05
C VAL A 58 -7.05 -14.67 -3.84
N ASP A 59 -6.11 -13.79 -3.46
CA ASP A 59 -6.19 -13.01 -2.23
C ASP A 59 -6.84 -11.63 -2.44
N SER A 60 -7.29 -11.32 -3.66
CA SER A 60 -7.98 -10.08 -3.96
C SER A 60 -9.49 -10.17 -3.76
N LEU A 61 -10.09 -9.04 -3.41
CA LEU A 61 -11.52 -8.90 -3.19
C LEU A 61 -12.16 -8.19 -4.38
N SER A 62 -13.17 -8.82 -5.00
CA SER A 62 -13.95 -8.20 -6.07
C SER A 62 -14.85 -7.07 -5.55
N TYR A 63 -14.65 -5.85 -6.05
CA TYR A 63 -15.49 -4.70 -5.69
C TYR A 63 -16.96 -4.90 -6.09
N ARG A 64 -17.22 -5.52 -7.26
CA ARG A 64 -18.59 -5.78 -7.72
C ARG A 64 -19.33 -6.75 -6.81
N ALA A 65 -18.70 -7.87 -6.48
CA ALA A 65 -19.30 -8.88 -5.61
C ALA A 65 -19.50 -8.31 -4.19
N HIS A 66 -18.54 -7.54 -3.68
CA HIS A 66 -18.63 -6.92 -2.37
C HIS A 66 -19.73 -5.84 -2.34
N GLY A 67 -19.84 -5.02 -3.39
CA GLY A 67 -20.88 -4.00 -3.53
C GLY A 67 -22.28 -4.58 -3.52
N ALA A 68 -22.52 -5.63 -4.31
CA ALA A 68 -23.80 -6.35 -4.32
C ALA A 68 -24.17 -6.90 -2.94
N ALA A 69 -23.19 -7.40 -2.19
CA ALA A 69 -23.38 -7.90 -0.83
C ALA A 69 -23.61 -6.78 0.21
N HIS A 70 -23.18 -5.56 -0.05
CA HIS A 70 -23.19 -4.47 0.94
C HIS A 70 -23.96 -3.21 0.53
N GLY A 71 -24.69 -3.23 -0.60
CA GLY A 71 -25.59 -2.15 -0.99
C GLY A 71 -24.89 -0.90 -1.53
N PHE A 72 -23.78 -1.07 -2.25
CA PHE A 72 -23.17 -0.03 -3.07
C PHE A 72 -22.91 -0.54 -4.49
N VAL A 73 -22.80 0.39 -5.44
CA VAL A 73 -22.50 0.10 -6.85
C VAL A 73 -21.03 0.38 -7.09
N PHE A 74 -20.33 -0.57 -7.72
CA PHE A 74 -18.98 -0.37 -8.20
C PHE A 74 -18.98 0.08 -9.66
N LYS A 75 -18.19 1.11 -9.97
CA LYS A 75 -17.90 1.57 -11.34
C LYS A 75 -16.39 1.56 -11.58
N LEU A 76 -15.95 0.82 -12.60
CA LEU A 76 -14.57 0.86 -13.06
C LEU A 76 -14.27 2.25 -13.62
N GLY A 77 -13.19 2.93 -13.19
CA GLY A 77 -12.83 4.24 -13.71
C GLY A 77 -11.61 4.83 -13.04
N ARG A 78 -10.83 5.57 -13.81
CA ARG A 78 -9.70 6.34 -13.31
C ARG A 78 -10.11 7.80 -13.12
N PHE A 79 -10.20 8.21 -11.87
CA PHE A 79 -10.49 9.59 -11.49
C PHE A 79 -9.42 10.54 -12.01
N SER A 80 -9.83 11.67 -12.59
CA SER A 80 -8.93 12.65 -13.21
C SER A 80 -9.15 14.08 -12.75
N SER A 81 -10.38 14.52 -12.49
CA SER A 81 -10.68 15.88 -12.02
C SER A 81 -12.04 16.00 -11.37
N VAL A 82 -12.30 17.16 -10.76
CA VAL A 82 -13.60 17.54 -10.18
C VAL A 82 -14.03 18.89 -10.77
N ASP A 83 -15.27 18.95 -11.23
CA ASP A 83 -15.99 20.20 -11.49
C ASP A 83 -16.92 20.47 -10.29
N ARG A 84 -16.52 21.38 -9.41
CA ARG A 84 -17.22 21.68 -8.15
C ARG A 84 -18.52 22.42 -8.38
N GLU A 85 -18.58 23.28 -9.40
CA GLU A 85 -19.79 24.05 -9.73
C GLU A 85 -20.89 23.13 -10.25
N LYS A 86 -20.56 22.22 -11.16
CA LYS A 86 -21.50 21.22 -11.69
C LYS A 86 -21.68 20.01 -10.79
N ARG A 87 -20.90 19.92 -9.69
CA ARG A 87 -20.86 18.75 -8.80
C ARG A 87 -20.72 17.44 -9.55
N CYS A 88 -19.72 17.35 -10.40
CA CYS A 88 -19.40 16.11 -11.11
C CYS A 88 -17.89 15.86 -11.11
N ILE A 89 -17.53 14.59 -11.16
CA ILE A 89 -16.14 14.15 -11.37
C ILE A 89 -15.96 13.73 -12.82
N SER A 90 -14.72 13.88 -13.32
CA SER A 90 -14.30 13.31 -14.59
C SER A 90 -13.54 12.03 -14.39
N LEU A 91 -13.83 11.05 -15.23
CA LEU A 91 -13.16 9.76 -15.29
C LEU A 91 -12.44 9.66 -16.64
N ALA A 92 -11.12 9.45 -16.59
CA ALA A 92 -10.32 9.25 -17.79
C ALA A 92 -10.72 7.97 -18.54
N PRO A 93 -10.41 7.84 -19.83
CA PRO A 93 -10.60 6.60 -20.57
C PRO A 93 -9.90 5.43 -19.87
N VAL A 94 -10.50 4.25 -19.96
CA VAL A 94 -9.90 3.00 -19.47
C VAL A 94 -9.52 2.17 -20.69
N THR A 95 -8.24 1.87 -20.82
CA THR A 95 -7.69 1.00 -21.86
C THR A 95 -7.20 -0.31 -21.25
N ASP A 96 -7.26 -1.40 -21.99
CA ASP A 96 -6.62 -2.66 -21.63
C ASP A 96 -5.10 -2.66 -21.94
N ALA A 97 -4.45 -3.81 -21.72
CA ALA A 97 -3.03 -3.98 -21.97
C ALA A 97 -2.64 -3.88 -23.46
N ASP A 98 -3.56 -4.14 -24.36
CA ASP A 98 -3.38 -4.11 -25.81
C ASP A 98 -3.72 -2.72 -26.41
N GLY A 99 -4.15 -1.77 -25.55
CA GLY A 99 -4.50 -0.40 -25.94
C GLY A 99 -5.95 -0.24 -26.42
N PHE A 100 -6.80 -1.28 -26.32
CA PHE A 100 -8.21 -1.18 -26.63
C PHE A 100 -8.96 -0.34 -25.59
N GLU A 101 -9.73 0.66 -26.03
CA GLU A 101 -10.56 1.48 -25.15
C GLU A 101 -11.76 0.68 -24.62
N VAL A 102 -11.68 0.24 -23.38
CA VAL A 102 -12.75 -0.49 -22.68
C VAL A 102 -13.89 0.45 -22.27
N LEU A 103 -13.55 1.66 -21.81
CA LEU A 103 -14.51 2.70 -21.44
C LEU A 103 -14.00 4.07 -21.87
N PRO A 104 -14.84 4.90 -22.53
CA PRO A 104 -14.47 6.26 -22.89
C PRO A 104 -14.39 7.18 -21.66
N GLN A 105 -13.87 8.38 -21.90
CA GLN A 105 -13.98 9.46 -20.93
C GLN A 105 -15.45 9.73 -20.59
N ARG A 106 -15.73 9.90 -19.29
CA ARG A 106 -17.10 10.15 -18.82
C ARG A 106 -17.10 10.93 -17.52
N SER A 107 -18.27 11.48 -17.18
CA SER A 107 -18.48 12.17 -15.92
C SER A 107 -19.44 11.39 -15.02
N GLU A 108 -19.32 11.61 -13.69
CA GLU A 108 -20.20 11.04 -12.68
C GLU A 108 -20.66 12.15 -11.73
N PRO A 109 -21.97 12.45 -11.64
CA PRO A 109 -22.49 13.47 -10.74
C PRO A 109 -22.51 12.98 -9.29
N TYR A 110 -22.35 13.90 -8.33
CA TYR A 110 -22.42 13.63 -6.91
C TYR A 110 -23.19 14.72 -6.14
N ASP A 111 -23.83 14.33 -5.05
CA ASP A 111 -24.27 15.24 -3.99
C ASP A 111 -23.18 15.39 -2.91
N GLN A 112 -22.48 14.29 -2.62
CA GLN A 112 -21.27 14.26 -1.80
C GLN A 112 -20.19 13.43 -2.46
N LEU A 113 -18.96 13.91 -2.38
CA LEU A 113 -17.77 13.27 -2.92
C LEU A 113 -16.81 12.90 -1.79
N VAL A 114 -16.25 11.70 -1.82
CA VAL A 114 -15.13 11.30 -0.95
C VAL A 114 -13.94 10.92 -1.80
N ILE A 115 -12.84 11.64 -1.65
CA ILE A 115 -11.58 11.37 -2.34
C ILE A 115 -10.72 10.47 -1.43
N ALA A 116 -10.45 9.24 -1.88
CA ALA A 116 -9.73 8.20 -1.16
C ALA A 116 -8.68 7.50 -2.06
N VAL A 117 -8.08 8.25 -2.99
CA VAL A 117 -7.18 7.74 -4.03
C VAL A 117 -5.85 7.20 -3.49
N GLY A 118 -5.54 7.49 -2.22
CA GLY A 118 -4.30 7.04 -1.61
C GLY A 118 -3.07 7.82 -2.06
N SER A 119 -1.90 7.16 -2.00
CA SER A 119 -0.60 7.72 -2.39
C SER A 119 0.21 6.70 -3.18
N GLY A 120 1.21 7.17 -3.90
CA GLY A 120 2.25 6.37 -4.56
C GLY A 120 3.63 6.64 -3.97
N CYS A 121 4.64 6.04 -4.57
CA CYS A 121 6.03 6.38 -4.30
C CYS A 121 6.35 7.80 -4.81
N ASN A 122 7.32 8.43 -4.20
CA ASN A 122 7.86 9.69 -4.66
C ASN A 122 9.24 9.45 -5.28
N ASP A 123 9.36 9.68 -6.56
CA ASP A 123 10.65 9.58 -7.25
C ASP A 123 11.53 10.82 -7.01
N PHE A 124 10.99 11.86 -6.36
CA PHE A 124 11.64 13.15 -6.11
C PHE A 124 12.18 13.80 -7.39
N ASN A 125 11.60 13.48 -8.55
CA ASN A 125 12.06 13.85 -9.88
C ASN A 125 13.53 13.42 -10.14
N THR A 126 13.96 12.32 -9.52
CA THR A 126 15.30 11.78 -9.66
C THR A 126 15.51 11.26 -11.10
N PRO A 127 16.50 11.78 -11.85
CA PRO A 127 16.70 11.44 -13.24
C PRO A 127 16.79 9.93 -13.47
N GLY A 128 16.06 9.43 -14.47
CA GLY A 128 16.07 8.03 -14.90
C GLY A 128 15.26 7.06 -14.03
N VAL A 129 14.80 7.46 -12.83
CA VAL A 129 14.05 6.55 -11.94
C VAL A 129 12.77 6.05 -12.59
N ALA A 130 11.96 6.94 -13.16
CA ALA A 130 10.72 6.56 -13.84
C ALA A 130 10.94 5.64 -15.06
N GLN A 131 12.13 5.69 -15.67
CA GLN A 131 12.47 4.89 -16.86
C GLN A 131 13.09 3.54 -16.52
N PHE A 132 13.97 3.47 -15.52
CA PHE A 132 14.81 2.31 -15.25
C PHE A 132 14.49 1.56 -13.97
N ALA A 133 13.80 2.18 -12.99
CA ALA A 133 13.41 1.53 -11.76
C ALA A 133 11.94 1.07 -11.80
N GLN A 134 11.65 -0.01 -11.10
CA GLN A 134 10.28 -0.47 -10.88
C GLN A 134 9.74 0.14 -9.60
N PHE A 135 8.42 0.36 -9.57
CA PHE A 135 7.69 0.78 -8.39
C PHE A 135 6.82 -0.36 -7.89
N LEU A 136 6.43 -0.30 -6.62
CA LEU A 136 5.56 -1.31 -6.01
C LEU A 136 4.31 -0.63 -5.41
N GLU A 137 3.42 -0.19 -6.28
CA GLU A 137 2.25 0.62 -5.91
C GLU A 137 0.92 -0.12 -6.06
N GLY A 138 0.90 -1.16 -6.87
CA GLY A 138 -0.28 -1.93 -7.17
C GLY A 138 0.01 -3.38 -7.59
N PRO A 139 -1.06 -4.21 -7.68
CA PRO A 139 -0.94 -5.63 -8.01
C PRO A 139 -0.19 -5.90 -9.32
N GLN A 140 -0.51 -5.17 -10.39
CA GLN A 140 0.11 -5.38 -11.72
C GLN A 140 1.63 -5.14 -11.70
N GLN A 141 2.09 -4.15 -10.92
CA GLN A 141 3.52 -3.87 -10.77
C GLN A 141 4.19 -4.97 -9.95
N ALA A 142 3.56 -5.44 -8.87
CA ALA A 142 4.05 -6.53 -8.05
C ALA A 142 4.13 -7.84 -8.83
N GLU A 143 3.12 -8.18 -9.62
CA GLU A 143 3.12 -9.37 -10.50
C GLU A 143 4.18 -9.28 -11.61
N ARG A 144 4.37 -8.09 -12.20
CA ARG A 144 5.44 -7.88 -13.18
C ARG A 144 6.82 -8.09 -12.56
N PHE A 145 7.03 -7.55 -11.36
CA PHE A 145 8.26 -7.76 -10.63
C PHE A 145 8.46 -9.25 -10.31
N HIS A 146 7.43 -9.94 -9.84
CA HIS A 146 7.46 -11.37 -9.55
C HIS A 146 7.83 -12.19 -10.78
N LYS A 147 7.18 -11.96 -11.92
CA LYS A 147 7.48 -12.66 -13.18
C LYS A 147 8.93 -12.48 -13.61
N GLN A 148 9.49 -11.27 -13.47
CA GLN A 148 10.89 -11.01 -13.76
C GLN A 148 11.80 -11.72 -12.76
N LEU A 149 11.46 -11.71 -11.48
CA LEU A 149 12.21 -12.41 -10.44
C LEU A 149 12.29 -13.92 -10.72
N VAL A 150 11.18 -14.57 -11.04
CA VAL A 150 11.13 -15.99 -11.44
C VAL A 150 12.06 -16.26 -12.64
N ASN A 151 11.97 -15.43 -13.68
CA ASN A 151 12.81 -15.58 -14.88
C ASN A 151 14.30 -15.45 -14.56
N HIS A 152 14.69 -14.49 -13.72
CA HIS A 152 16.08 -14.34 -13.28
C HIS A 152 16.56 -15.54 -12.47
N PHE A 153 15.72 -16.08 -11.57
CA PHE A 153 16.08 -17.28 -10.80
C PHE A 153 16.25 -18.52 -11.70
N ILE A 154 15.37 -18.72 -12.69
CA ILE A 154 15.49 -19.82 -13.66
C ILE A 154 16.80 -19.68 -14.46
N GLN A 155 17.07 -18.49 -14.98
CA GLN A 155 18.30 -18.21 -15.74
C GLN A 155 19.56 -18.42 -14.88
N LEU A 156 19.54 -17.90 -13.64
CA LEU A 156 20.66 -18.05 -12.72
C LEU A 156 20.90 -19.53 -12.38
N ASN A 157 19.84 -20.27 -12.04
CA ASN A 157 19.94 -21.69 -11.70
C ASN A 157 20.57 -22.52 -12.85
N ARG A 158 20.28 -22.15 -14.11
CA ARG A 158 20.90 -22.77 -15.29
C ARG A 158 22.36 -22.34 -15.46
N LYS A 159 22.64 -21.01 -15.35
CA LYS A 159 24.00 -20.47 -15.53
C LYS A 159 24.99 -20.99 -14.49
N LEU A 160 24.54 -21.26 -13.26
CA LEU A 160 25.38 -21.79 -12.19
C LEU A 160 25.99 -23.19 -12.48
N ILE A 161 25.58 -23.86 -13.55
CA ILE A 161 26.25 -25.08 -14.03
C ILE A 161 27.62 -24.73 -14.62
N ASP A 162 27.69 -23.64 -15.39
CA ASP A 162 28.87 -23.25 -16.14
C ASP A 162 29.65 -22.12 -15.44
N GLU A 163 28.95 -21.30 -14.66
CA GLU A 163 29.47 -20.12 -13.95
C GLU A 163 29.08 -20.19 -12.44
N PRO A 164 29.78 -21.02 -11.61
CA PRO A 164 29.36 -21.27 -10.21
C PRO A 164 29.34 -20.05 -9.28
N THR A 165 30.01 -18.96 -9.67
CA THR A 165 30.09 -17.72 -8.88
C THR A 165 29.12 -16.63 -9.35
N LYS A 166 28.27 -16.94 -10.35
CA LYS A 166 27.29 -15.98 -10.87
C LYS A 166 26.29 -15.55 -9.80
N THR A 167 25.95 -14.28 -9.78
CA THR A 167 25.00 -13.72 -8.82
C THR A 167 23.86 -13.01 -9.53
N LEU A 168 22.68 -12.96 -8.87
CA LEU A 168 21.58 -12.06 -9.17
C LEU A 168 21.63 -10.90 -8.19
N SER A 169 21.74 -9.68 -8.71
CA SER A 169 21.82 -8.46 -7.91
C SER A 169 20.50 -7.69 -7.98
N ILE A 170 19.90 -7.40 -6.83
CA ILE A 170 18.66 -6.61 -6.68
C ILE A 170 18.98 -5.41 -5.83
N ALA A 171 18.76 -4.20 -6.37
CA ALA A 171 18.90 -2.96 -5.60
C ALA A 171 17.54 -2.34 -5.30
N ILE A 172 17.34 -1.98 -4.05
CA ILE A 172 16.10 -1.38 -3.53
C ILE A 172 16.45 -0.02 -2.94
N VAL A 173 15.76 1.03 -3.36
CA VAL A 173 15.90 2.38 -2.81
C VAL A 173 14.73 2.68 -1.88
N GLY A 174 15.05 3.05 -0.64
CA GLY A 174 14.07 3.38 0.40
C GLY A 174 14.05 2.37 1.55
N GLY A 175 14.60 2.75 2.69
CA GLY A 175 14.65 1.97 3.93
C GLY A 175 13.37 2.04 4.77
N GLY A 176 12.22 2.42 4.19
CA GLY A 176 10.91 2.34 4.81
C GLY A 176 10.39 0.90 4.93
N ALA A 177 9.15 0.73 5.40
CA ALA A 177 8.55 -0.60 5.61
C ALA A 177 8.58 -1.44 4.33
N THR A 178 8.16 -0.90 3.18
CA THR A 178 8.10 -1.63 1.90
C THR A 178 9.47 -2.18 1.47
N GLY A 179 10.52 -1.35 1.49
CA GLY A 179 11.86 -1.80 1.07
C GLY A 179 12.45 -2.83 2.03
N VAL A 180 12.24 -2.65 3.33
CA VAL A 180 12.69 -3.58 4.38
C VAL A 180 11.96 -4.92 4.27
N GLU A 181 10.63 -4.90 4.15
CA GLU A 181 9.80 -6.11 4.04
C GLU A 181 10.10 -6.88 2.76
N LEU A 182 10.24 -6.19 1.62
CA LEU A 182 10.63 -6.83 0.37
C LEU A 182 12.04 -7.42 0.44
N SER A 183 13.00 -6.72 1.05
CA SER A 183 14.36 -7.25 1.22
C SER A 183 14.36 -8.58 1.96
N ALA A 184 13.59 -8.70 3.03
CA ALA A 184 13.46 -9.95 3.78
C ALA A 184 12.73 -11.03 2.97
N GLU A 185 11.67 -10.63 2.23
CA GLU A 185 10.85 -11.57 1.46
C GLU A 185 11.61 -12.16 0.25
N LEU A 186 12.55 -11.44 -0.35
CA LEU A 186 13.41 -11.95 -1.42
C LEU A 186 14.28 -13.12 -0.95
N PHE A 187 14.80 -13.09 0.27
CA PHE A 187 15.53 -14.24 0.85
C PHE A 187 14.62 -15.43 1.14
N ASN A 188 13.38 -15.17 1.56
CA ASN A 188 12.36 -16.22 1.71
C ASN A 188 12.00 -16.82 0.35
N ALA A 189 11.75 -15.99 -0.67
CA ALA A 189 11.46 -16.44 -2.03
C ALA A 189 12.58 -17.35 -2.57
N ARG A 190 13.86 -16.99 -2.38
CA ARG A 190 14.99 -17.83 -2.74
C ARG A 190 14.92 -19.21 -2.06
N HIS A 191 14.58 -19.26 -0.77
CA HIS A 191 14.39 -20.53 -0.07
C HIS A 191 13.26 -21.35 -0.68
N LEU A 192 12.13 -20.72 -0.97
CA LEU A 192 10.98 -21.39 -1.59
C LEU A 192 11.31 -21.89 -3.01
N PHE A 193 11.99 -21.07 -3.84
CA PHE A 193 12.43 -21.49 -5.18
C PHE A 193 13.31 -22.75 -5.15
N ALA A 194 14.18 -22.89 -4.13
CA ALA A 194 14.99 -24.07 -3.95
C ALA A 194 14.14 -25.34 -3.71
N LEU A 195 13.03 -25.23 -2.97
CA LEU A 195 12.10 -26.34 -2.75
C LEU A 195 11.37 -26.77 -4.03
N TYR A 196 11.25 -25.87 -5.01
CA TYR A 196 10.61 -26.13 -6.31
C TYR A 196 11.61 -26.42 -7.45
N GLY A 197 12.82 -26.87 -7.11
CA GLY A 197 13.80 -27.37 -8.07
C GLY A 197 14.87 -26.37 -8.53
N LEU A 198 14.81 -25.11 -8.10
CA LEU A 198 15.86 -24.12 -8.37
C LEU A 198 16.94 -24.14 -7.26
N ASN A 199 17.43 -25.31 -6.92
CA ASN A 199 18.22 -25.60 -5.73
C ASN A 199 19.70 -25.20 -5.82
N ARG A 200 20.20 -24.83 -7.02
CA ARG A 200 21.57 -24.34 -7.18
C ARG A 200 21.75 -22.92 -6.65
N VAL A 201 20.65 -22.13 -6.59
CA VAL A 201 20.70 -20.76 -6.11
C VAL A 201 20.73 -20.74 -4.59
N THR A 202 21.88 -20.48 -4.00
CA THR A 202 22.11 -20.30 -2.56
C THR A 202 22.04 -18.82 -2.15
N ASN A 203 22.21 -18.52 -0.86
CA ASN A 203 22.27 -17.13 -0.39
C ASN A 203 23.44 -16.35 -1.00
N GLU A 204 24.56 -17.00 -1.32
CA GLU A 204 25.72 -16.38 -1.91
C GLU A 204 25.50 -15.91 -3.35
N HIS A 205 24.50 -16.50 -4.03
CA HIS A 205 24.13 -16.16 -5.39
C HIS A 205 23.07 -15.05 -5.48
N LEU A 206 22.45 -14.67 -4.35
CA LEU A 206 21.48 -13.57 -4.28
C LEU A 206 22.10 -12.40 -3.52
N ARG A 207 22.25 -11.26 -4.20
CA ARG A 207 22.72 -10.01 -3.62
C ARG A 207 21.57 -9.02 -3.55
N VAL A 208 21.11 -8.68 -2.35
CA VAL A 208 20.09 -7.65 -2.12
C VAL A 208 20.76 -6.46 -1.46
N THR A 209 20.79 -5.33 -2.16
CA THR A 209 21.32 -4.05 -1.64
C THR A 209 20.16 -3.11 -1.36
N LEU A 210 20.04 -2.64 -0.11
CA LEU A 210 19.05 -1.66 0.32
C LEU A 210 19.72 -0.31 0.58
N LEU A 211 19.35 0.70 -0.22
CA LEU A 211 19.89 2.05 -0.17
C LEU A 211 18.90 2.96 0.60
N GLU A 212 19.37 3.61 1.65
CA GLU A 212 18.58 4.55 2.45
C GLU A 212 19.34 5.88 2.59
N ALA A 213 18.68 6.98 2.23
CA ALA A 213 19.27 8.32 2.31
C ALA A 213 19.46 8.78 3.77
N GLY A 214 18.61 8.30 4.68
CA GLY A 214 18.68 8.62 6.11
C GLY A 214 19.67 7.77 6.89
N PRO A 215 19.90 8.13 8.16
CA PRO A 215 20.87 7.45 9.03
C PRO A 215 20.37 6.10 9.58
N ARG A 216 19.10 5.72 9.34
CA ARG A 216 18.52 4.47 9.87
C ARG A 216 17.36 3.97 9.02
N LEU A 217 17.12 2.67 9.06
CA LEU A 217 15.95 2.04 8.48
C LEU A 217 14.69 2.37 9.30
N VAL A 218 13.52 2.28 8.65
CA VAL A 218 12.18 2.48 9.27
C VAL A 218 12.15 3.67 10.25
N PRO A 219 12.46 4.89 9.80
CA PRO A 219 12.66 6.04 10.68
C PRO A 219 11.44 6.40 11.52
N ALA A 220 10.26 5.93 11.15
CA ALA A 220 9.03 6.08 11.92
C ALA A 220 8.96 5.21 13.18
N LEU A 221 9.90 4.25 13.36
CA LEU A 221 10.02 3.41 14.55
C LEU A 221 11.13 3.92 15.47
N THR A 222 11.21 3.38 16.68
CA THR A 222 12.28 3.74 17.63
C THR A 222 13.65 3.28 17.11
N GLU A 223 14.72 3.94 17.54
CA GLU A 223 16.08 3.61 17.12
C GLU A 223 16.45 2.17 17.45
N HIS A 224 16.07 1.68 18.63
CA HIS A 224 16.27 0.29 19.03
C HIS A 224 15.60 -0.72 18.07
N VAL A 225 14.38 -0.42 17.59
CA VAL A 225 13.68 -1.26 16.60
C VAL A 225 14.35 -1.17 15.23
N SER A 226 14.76 0.03 14.82
CA SER A 226 15.49 0.27 13.59
C SER A 226 16.76 -0.56 13.51
N GLU A 227 17.57 -0.55 14.58
CA GLU A 227 18.81 -1.33 14.65
C GLU A 227 18.54 -2.85 14.66
N ALA A 228 17.49 -3.30 15.35
CA ALA A 228 17.10 -4.71 15.33
C ALA A 228 16.67 -5.18 13.93
N VAL A 229 15.96 -4.32 13.18
CA VAL A 229 15.58 -4.59 11.77
C VAL A 229 16.84 -4.67 10.90
N ARG A 230 17.76 -3.71 11.04
CA ARG A 230 19.03 -3.70 10.31
C ARG A 230 19.84 -4.97 10.58
N ALA A 231 20.04 -5.31 11.84
CA ALA A 231 20.78 -6.51 12.23
C ALA A 231 20.18 -7.80 11.66
N GLN A 232 18.85 -7.90 11.63
CA GLN A 232 18.17 -9.07 11.04
C GLN A 232 18.35 -9.14 9.52
N LEU A 233 18.24 -8.04 8.78
CA LEU A 233 18.47 -8.02 7.34
C LEU A 233 19.92 -8.37 6.99
N VAL A 234 20.90 -7.83 7.73
CA VAL A 234 22.32 -8.17 7.56
C VAL A 234 22.55 -9.66 7.83
N LYS A 235 21.92 -10.22 8.86
CA LYS A 235 21.97 -11.68 9.14
C LYS A 235 21.39 -12.52 8.00
N LEU A 236 20.40 -12.04 7.27
CA LEU A 236 19.86 -12.70 6.08
C LEU A 236 20.80 -12.59 4.87
N GLY A 237 21.77 -11.68 4.87
CA GLY A 237 22.74 -11.46 3.81
C GLY A 237 22.50 -10.17 3.00
N ALA A 238 21.62 -9.27 3.46
CA ALA A 238 21.40 -7.99 2.77
C ALA A 238 22.55 -7.01 3.01
N ASP A 239 22.96 -6.30 1.96
CA ASP A 239 23.87 -5.16 2.00
C ASP A 239 23.05 -3.89 2.30
N ILE A 240 23.21 -3.34 3.50
CA ILE A 240 22.46 -2.17 3.97
C ILE A 240 23.35 -0.94 3.93
N ARG A 241 22.97 0.03 3.09
CA ARG A 241 23.71 1.28 2.90
C ARG A 241 22.87 2.45 3.38
N LEU A 242 23.17 2.90 4.59
CA LEU A 242 22.58 4.08 5.20
C LEU A 242 23.35 5.35 4.75
N ASN A 243 22.73 6.53 4.92
CA ASN A 243 23.27 7.82 4.47
C ASN A 243 23.67 7.80 2.99
N THR A 244 22.97 7.01 2.17
CA THR A 244 23.27 6.79 0.76
C THR A 244 22.10 7.26 -0.08
N GLN A 245 22.17 8.50 -0.53
CA GLN A 245 21.16 9.11 -1.39
C GLN A 245 21.47 8.78 -2.86
N VAL A 246 20.44 8.35 -3.60
CA VAL A 246 20.51 8.13 -5.04
C VAL A 246 20.33 9.46 -5.77
N ALA A 247 21.25 9.78 -6.68
CA ALA A 247 21.23 10.97 -7.52
C ALA A 247 20.58 10.72 -8.88
N SER A 248 20.72 9.50 -9.43
CA SER A 248 20.11 9.10 -10.70
C SER A 248 19.98 7.59 -10.82
N ALA A 249 19.13 7.15 -11.73
CA ALA A 249 19.06 5.77 -12.18
C ALA A 249 19.50 5.67 -13.65
N GLU A 250 20.26 4.66 -13.95
CA GLU A 250 20.71 4.29 -15.28
C GLU A 250 20.26 2.85 -15.59
N LYS A 251 20.49 2.40 -16.81
CA LYS A 251 20.21 1.01 -17.16
C LYS A 251 21.04 0.07 -16.27
N ASN A 252 20.37 -0.71 -15.43
CA ASN A 252 20.96 -1.67 -14.51
C ASN A 252 21.89 -1.05 -13.44
N ALA A 253 21.69 0.20 -13.06
CA ALA A 253 22.46 0.81 -11.98
C ALA A 253 21.74 2.01 -11.34
N PHE A 254 21.96 2.18 -10.03
CA PHE A 254 21.74 3.45 -9.35
C PHE A 254 23.07 4.18 -9.15
N VAL A 255 23.08 5.48 -9.39
CA VAL A 255 24.23 6.35 -9.10
C VAL A 255 23.92 7.17 -7.85
N THR A 256 24.80 7.14 -6.88
CA THR A 256 24.62 7.87 -5.61
C THR A 256 25.13 9.30 -5.71
N THR A 257 24.77 10.15 -4.76
CA THR A 257 25.29 11.53 -4.67
C THR A 257 26.79 11.59 -4.41
N SER A 258 27.41 10.51 -3.90
CA SER A 258 28.87 10.40 -3.75
C SER A 258 29.57 9.97 -5.03
N GLY A 259 28.83 9.69 -6.12
CA GLY A 259 29.37 9.20 -7.40
C GLY A 259 29.57 7.69 -7.47
N GLU A 260 29.21 6.94 -6.42
CA GLU A 260 29.26 5.48 -6.45
C GLU A 260 28.17 4.91 -7.35
N THR A 261 28.52 3.90 -8.17
CA THR A 261 27.59 3.19 -9.04
C THR A 261 27.23 1.83 -8.42
N VAL A 262 25.95 1.65 -8.08
CA VAL A 262 25.39 0.40 -7.55
C VAL A 262 24.72 -0.37 -8.68
N LYS A 263 25.42 -1.34 -9.26
CA LYS A 263 24.91 -2.19 -10.36
C LYS A 263 23.88 -3.19 -9.83
N ALA A 264 22.80 -3.39 -10.58
CA ALA A 264 21.75 -4.36 -10.26
C ALA A 264 21.06 -4.89 -11.51
N ASP A 265 20.72 -6.18 -11.52
CA ASP A 265 19.91 -6.82 -12.55
C ASP A 265 18.43 -6.42 -12.44
N MET A 266 17.96 -6.17 -11.21
CA MET A 266 16.64 -5.65 -10.92
C MET A 266 16.73 -4.43 -10.01
N MET A 267 15.99 -3.39 -10.34
CA MET A 267 16.02 -2.11 -9.64
C MET A 267 14.62 -1.75 -9.17
N LEU A 268 14.46 -1.48 -7.87
CA LEU A 268 13.19 -1.10 -7.28
C LEU A 268 13.30 0.23 -6.54
N TRP A 269 12.29 1.08 -6.70
CA TRP A 269 12.14 2.34 -5.97
C TRP A 269 10.96 2.26 -5.01
N ALA A 270 11.24 2.26 -3.73
CA ALA A 270 10.26 2.19 -2.63
C ALA A 270 10.37 3.41 -1.69
N ALA A 271 11.00 4.48 -2.17
CA ALA A 271 11.23 5.70 -1.38
C ALA A 271 10.11 6.71 -1.53
N GLY A 272 9.85 7.43 -0.45
CA GLY A 272 8.93 8.55 -0.40
C GLY A 272 7.45 8.15 -0.46
N VAL A 273 6.62 9.14 -0.18
CA VAL A 273 5.16 9.06 -0.32
C VAL A 273 4.70 10.37 -0.96
N LYS A 274 3.92 10.27 -2.02
CA LYS A 274 3.34 11.42 -2.72
C LYS A 274 1.93 11.07 -3.20
N VAL A 275 1.00 11.99 -3.05
CA VAL A 275 -0.32 11.89 -3.68
C VAL A 275 -0.18 12.21 -5.16
N PRO A 276 -0.94 11.57 -6.07
CA PRO A 276 -0.85 11.83 -7.50
C PRO A 276 -0.93 13.32 -7.86
N ASP A 277 -0.11 13.77 -8.80
CA ASP A 277 0.04 15.19 -9.13
C ASP A 277 -1.26 15.85 -9.59
N PHE A 278 -2.10 15.13 -10.31
CA PHE A 278 -3.41 15.66 -10.76
C PHE A 278 -4.33 16.12 -9.61
N ILE A 279 -4.08 15.70 -8.37
CA ILE A 279 -4.84 16.18 -7.19
C ILE A 279 -4.51 17.65 -6.90
N ALA A 280 -3.25 18.05 -7.07
CA ALA A 280 -2.85 19.44 -6.90
C ALA A 280 -3.40 20.36 -8.01
N ASP A 281 -3.74 19.78 -9.17
CA ASP A 281 -4.30 20.51 -10.31
C ASP A 281 -5.83 20.69 -10.21
N ILE A 282 -6.49 20.13 -9.19
CA ILE A 282 -7.94 20.31 -8.99
C ILE A 282 -8.22 21.74 -8.50
N GLU A 283 -8.91 22.50 -9.32
CA GLU A 283 -9.25 23.90 -9.01
C GLU A 283 -10.04 24.04 -7.70
N GLY A 284 -9.57 24.92 -6.85
CA GLY A 284 -10.21 25.26 -5.57
C GLY A 284 -10.08 24.15 -4.49
N ILE A 285 -9.20 23.19 -4.67
CA ILE A 285 -8.79 22.23 -3.62
C ILE A 285 -7.41 22.62 -3.11
N GLU A 286 -7.29 22.83 -1.80
CA GLU A 286 -6.01 23.14 -1.17
C GLU A 286 -5.24 21.88 -0.86
N THR A 287 -3.92 21.88 -1.14
CA THR A 287 -3.02 20.75 -0.88
C THR A 287 -1.75 21.19 -0.14
N ASN A 288 -1.08 20.23 0.51
CA ASN A 288 0.24 20.43 1.07
C ASN A 288 1.37 20.06 0.06
N ARG A 289 2.63 20.12 0.50
CA ARG A 289 3.82 19.88 -0.34
C ARG A 289 3.91 18.50 -0.99
N ILE A 290 3.18 17.49 -0.50
CA ILE A 290 3.12 16.14 -1.05
C ILE A 290 1.75 15.88 -1.70
N ASN A 291 1.04 16.92 -2.08
CA ASN A 291 -0.27 16.92 -2.74
C ASN A 291 -1.42 16.33 -1.89
N GLN A 292 -1.28 16.22 -0.56
CA GLN A 292 -2.41 15.80 0.28
C GLN A 292 -3.43 16.92 0.34
N ILE A 293 -4.69 16.60 0.11
CA ILE A 293 -5.84 17.50 0.23
C ILE A 293 -5.99 17.92 1.68
N LEU A 294 -5.99 19.24 1.94
CA LEU A 294 -6.18 19.77 3.27
C LEU A 294 -7.61 19.53 3.74
N VAL A 295 -7.76 18.96 4.93
CA VAL A 295 -9.07 18.68 5.52
C VAL A 295 -9.22 19.29 6.90
N ARG A 296 -10.47 19.64 7.24
CA ARG A 296 -10.87 20.07 8.58
C ARG A 296 -10.99 18.87 9.53
N SER A 297 -11.18 19.11 10.80
CA SER A 297 -11.41 18.06 11.80
C SER A 297 -12.62 17.16 11.49
N THR A 298 -13.53 17.58 10.62
CA THR A 298 -14.68 16.78 10.15
C THR A 298 -14.37 15.85 8.99
N MET A 299 -13.17 15.88 8.43
CA MET A 299 -12.70 15.25 7.18
C MET A 299 -13.28 15.86 5.90
N GLN A 300 -14.00 16.96 5.99
CA GLN A 300 -14.36 17.76 4.81
C GLN A 300 -13.14 18.56 4.35
N THR A 301 -13.04 18.86 3.06
CA THR A 301 -11.98 19.74 2.56
C THR A 301 -12.12 21.13 3.18
N THR A 302 -11.05 21.90 3.21
CA THR A 302 -11.05 23.28 3.73
C THR A 302 -11.96 24.21 2.94
N THR A 303 -12.18 23.90 1.65
CA THR A 303 -12.81 24.78 0.67
C THR A 303 -14.22 24.35 0.25
N ASP A 304 -14.67 23.11 0.55
CA ASP A 304 -15.98 22.59 0.10
C ASP A 304 -16.57 21.58 1.10
N ASP A 305 -17.76 21.88 1.59
CA ASP A 305 -18.48 21.05 2.56
C ASP A 305 -19.04 19.74 1.96
N ALA A 306 -19.19 19.68 0.65
CA ALA A 306 -19.69 18.50 -0.05
C ALA A 306 -18.56 17.50 -0.40
N ILE A 307 -17.29 17.89 -0.21
CA ILE A 307 -16.12 17.09 -0.57
C ILE A 307 -15.35 16.70 0.70
N TYR A 308 -15.14 15.40 0.87
CA TYR A 308 -14.32 14.80 1.92
C TYR A 308 -13.04 14.23 1.32
N ALA A 309 -11.95 14.19 2.09
CA ALA A 309 -10.78 13.40 1.74
C ALA A 309 -10.38 12.51 2.91
N ILE A 310 -9.94 11.28 2.62
CA ILE A 310 -9.57 10.27 3.63
C ILE A 310 -8.37 9.44 3.18
N GLY A 311 -7.66 8.89 4.14
CA GLY A 311 -6.47 8.05 3.90
C GLY A 311 -5.25 8.87 3.52
N ASP A 312 -4.35 8.26 2.74
CA ASP A 312 -3.03 8.85 2.46
C ASP A 312 -3.12 10.16 1.66
N CYS A 313 -4.21 10.37 0.90
CA CYS A 313 -4.42 11.60 0.13
C CYS A 313 -5.01 12.74 0.97
N ALA A 314 -5.35 12.52 2.24
CA ALA A 314 -5.85 13.55 3.14
C ALA A 314 -4.76 14.08 4.05
N GLY A 315 -4.58 15.39 4.09
CA GLY A 315 -3.68 16.11 4.98
C GLY A 315 -4.45 16.70 6.16
N TYR A 316 -4.26 16.15 7.34
CA TYR A 316 -4.79 16.70 8.59
C TYR A 316 -3.65 16.99 9.57
N GLU A 317 -3.53 18.24 9.99
CA GLU A 317 -2.53 18.67 10.95
C GLU A 317 -3.03 18.42 12.37
N LEU A 318 -2.18 17.78 13.19
CA LEU A 318 -2.49 17.42 14.59
C LEU A 318 -2.27 18.59 15.57
N GLY A 319 -1.82 19.75 15.08
CA GLY A 319 -1.21 20.81 15.84
C GLY A 319 0.31 20.62 15.95
N ASP A 320 1.04 21.61 16.38
CA ASP A 320 2.51 21.58 16.54
C ASP A 320 3.32 21.20 15.27
N GLY A 321 2.73 21.38 14.08
CA GLY A 321 3.39 21.08 12.80
C GLY A 321 3.43 19.59 12.44
N ARG A 322 2.84 18.70 13.24
CA ARG A 322 2.75 17.28 12.93
C ARG A 322 1.51 16.95 12.11
N TRP A 323 1.67 16.08 11.14
CA TRP A 323 0.59 15.60 10.27
C TRP A 323 0.21 14.16 10.60
N VAL A 324 -1.04 13.81 10.37
CA VAL A 324 -1.45 12.41 10.44
C VAL A 324 -0.66 11.61 9.40
N PRO A 325 0.07 10.57 9.82
CA PRO A 325 0.91 9.81 8.89
C PRO A 325 0.08 9.00 7.90
N PRO A 326 0.51 8.91 6.62
CA PRO A 326 -0.16 8.11 5.58
C PRO A 326 0.03 6.61 5.87
N ARG A 327 -0.96 6.01 6.54
CA ARG A 327 -0.96 4.60 6.94
C ARG A 327 -2.37 4.03 6.90
N ALA A 328 -2.49 2.71 6.76
CA ALA A 328 -3.77 2.02 6.73
C ALA A 328 -4.63 2.29 7.98
N GLN A 329 -4.02 2.40 9.16
CA GLN A 329 -4.75 2.74 10.40
C GLN A 329 -5.33 4.16 10.39
N SER A 330 -4.62 5.11 9.78
CA SER A 330 -5.11 6.48 9.60
C SER A 330 -6.31 6.50 8.66
N ALA A 331 -6.20 5.79 7.54
CA ALA A 331 -7.28 5.63 6.57
C ALA A 331 -8.53 5.02 7.18
N HIS A 332 -8.39 3.99 8.02
CA HIS A 332 -9.49 3.36 8.76
C HIS A 332 -10.20 4.35 9.70
N GLN A 333 -9.44 5.10 10.50
CA GLN A 333 -9.99 6.07 11.45
C GLN A 333 -10.70 7.23 10.73
N MET A 334 -10.08 7.77 9.66
CA MET A 334 -10.69 8.81 8.82
C MET A 334 -11.97 8.32 8.14
N ALA A 335 -11.97 7.10 7.56
CA ALA A 335 -13.15 6.50 6.93
C ALA A 335 -14.30 6.31 7.92
N SER A 336 -13.99 5.82 9.12
CA SER A 336 -14.98 5.64 10.19
C SER A 336 -15.62 6.97 10.61
N LEU A 337 -14.82 8.05 10.72
CA LEU A 337 -15.36 9.37 11.05
C LEU A 337 -16.15 9.97 9.88
N ALA A 338 -15.61 9.98 8.68
CA ALA A 338 -16.26 10.52 7.47
C ALA A 338 -17.63 9.83 7.27
N GLY A 339 -17.69 8.49 7.40
CA GLY A 339 -18.94 7.77 7.31
C GLY A 339 -19.98 8.20 8.33
N LYS A 340 -19.57 8.37 9.59
CA LYS A 340 -20.45 8.88 10.66
C LYS A 340 -20.89 10.31 10.36
N ASN A 341 -20.00 11.16 9.87
CA ASN A 341 -20.30 12.57 9.59
C ASN A 341 -21.22 12.73 8.39
N ILE A 342 -21.05 11.94 7.33
CA ILE A 342 -21.98 11.91 6.19
C ILE A 342 -23.39 11.52 6.67
N VAL A 343 -23.53 10.46 7.46
CA VAL A 343 -24.83 10.04 8.00
C VAL A 343 -25.44 11.11 8.91
N ARG A 344 -24.61 11.77 9.75
CA ARG A 344 -25.07 12.86 10.64
C ARG A 344 -25.52 14.09 9.84
N GLY A 345 -24.76 14.47 8.80
CA GLY A 345 -25.12 15.58 7.91
C GLY A 345 -26.47 15.37 7.24
N ILE A 346 -26.73 14.16 6.72
CA ILE A 346 -28.04 13.78 6.15
C ILE A 346 -29.17 13.91 7.21
N GLN A 347 -28.87 13.67 8.47
CA GLN A 347 -29.83 13.77 9.58
C GLN A 347 -29.92 15.19 10.18
N GLY A 348 -29.21 16.17 9.64
CA GLY A 348 -29.14 17.54 10.19
C GLY A 348 -28.48 17.63 11.58
N LYS A 349 -27.65 16.64 11.94
CA LYS A 349 -26.95 16.58 13.24
C LYS A 349 -25.55 17.22 13.13
N PRO A 350 -25.03 17.85 14.20
CA PRO A 350 -23.68 18.41 14.20
C PRO A 350 -22.64 17.32 13.91
N LEU A 351 -21.63 17.66 13.11
CA LEU A 351 -20.55 16.75 12.74
C LEU A 351 -19.62 16.52 13.95
N LYS A 352 -18.91 15.39 13.93
CA LYS A 352 -17.91 15.03 14.94
C LYS A 352 -16.52 15.40 14.45
N GLU A 353 -15.64 15.68 15.39
CA GLU A 353 -14.23 15.99 15.13
C GLU A 353 -13.35 14.75 15.13
N PHE A 354 -12.28 14.81 14.38
CA PHE A 354 -11.26 13.78 14.27
C PHE A 354 -10.31 13.82 15.47
N ASN A 355 -10.15 12.68 16.10
CA ASN A 355 -9.16 12.48 17.14
C ASN A 355 -8.29 11.28 16.73
N TYR A 356 -7.12 11.56 16.18
CA TYR A 356 -6.20 10.53 15.73
C TYR A 356 -5.58 9.79 16.92
N ARG A 357 -5.58 8.46 16.82
CA ARG A 357 -4.89 7.58 17.78
C ARG A 357 -3.88 6.74 17.05
N ASP A 358 -2.60 6.87 17.43
CA ASP A 358 -1.56 6.00 16.89
C ASP A 358 -1.54 4.68 17.67
N HIS A 359 -1.76 3.58 16.96
CA HIS A 359 -1.73 2.22 17.52
C HIS A 359 -0.33 1.58 17.41
N GLY A 360 0.65 2.33 16.92
CA GLY A 360 2.00 1.86 16.68
C GLY A 360 2.23 1.41 15.23
N SER A 361 3.37 0.81 15.02
CA SER A 361 3.77 0.29 13.70
C SER A 361 4.58 -0.98 13.85
N LEU A 362 4.39 -1.89 12.91
CA LEU A 362 5.05 -3.17 12.83
C LEU A 362 5.62 -3.35 11.43
N VAL A 363 6.75 -4.01 11.33
CA VAL A 363 7.39 -4.41 10.08
C VAL A 363 7.54 -5.93 10.11
N SER A 364 7.11 -6.59 9.07
CA SER A 364 7.27 -8.01 8.87
C SER A 364 8.62 -8.30 8.20
N LEU A 365 9.37 -9.23 8.75
CA LEU A 365 10.60 -9.73 8.12
C LEU A 365 10.36 -11.16 7.61
N SER A 366 9.29 -11.31 6.85
CA SER A 366 8.83 -12.57 6.27
C SER A 366 8.52 -13.62 7.35
N GLN A 367 8.82 -14.89 7.07
CA GLN A 367 8.68 -15.97 8.05
C GLN A 367 9.69 -15.91 9.21
N TYR A 368 10.73 -15.07 9.10
CA TYR A 368 11.82 -15.05 10.05
C TYR A 368 11.44 -14.40 11.37
N THR A 369 10.79 -13.23 11.33
CA THR A 369 10.30 -12.52 12.52
C THR A 369 9.46 -11.31 12.12
N ALA A 370 8.71 -10.76 13.05
CA ALA A 370 8.17 -9.40 12.95
C ALA A 370 8.72 -8.57 14.12
N ILE A 371 8.95 -7.30 13.86
CA ILE A 371 9.51 -6.37 14.84
C ILE A 371 8.72 -5.07 14.78
N GLY A 372 8.41 -4.47 15.92
CA GLY A 372 7.74 -3.18 15.93
C GLY A 372 7.45 -2.64 17.31
N VAL A 373 6.67 -1.58 17.31
CA VAL A 373 6.26 -0.86 18.51
C VAL A 373 4.74 -0.85 18.57
N LEU A 374 4.19 -1.32 19.68
CA LEU A 374 2.78 -1.12 20.04
C LEU A 374 2.68 0.11 20.93
N MET A 375 1.88 1.08 20.53
CA MET A 375 1.52 2.19 21.41
C MET A 375 0.30 1.75 22.22
N GLY A 376 0.54 1.46 23.50
CA GLY A 376 -0.52 1.01 24.41
C GLY A 376 -1.41 2.15 24.86
N ASN A 377 -2.74 1.95 24.76
CA ASN A 377 -3.76 2.76 25.44
C ASN A 377 -3.83 2.47 26.97
N LEU A 378 -2.75 2.00 27.56
CA LEU A 378 -2.68 1.64 28.99
C LEU A 378 -2.46 2.85 29.91
N GLY A 379 -2.83 4.05 29.48
CA GLY A 379 -2.83 5.23 30.35
C GLY A 379 -1.45 5.78 30.76
N THR A 380 -0.35 5.12 30.40
CA THR A 380 1.01 5.46 30.82
C THR A 380 1.91 6.02 29.73
N GLY A 381 1.41 6.15 28.48
CA GLY A 381 2.22 6.68 27.36
C GLY A 381 3.43 5.81 26.98
N GLN A 382 3.57 4.62 27.54
CA GLN A 382 4.70 3.73 27.27
C GLN A 382 4.49 2.92 25.99
N SER A 383 5.49 2.95 25.12
CA SER A 383 5.56 2.10 23.94
C SER A 383 6.13 0.73 24.32
N LEU A 384 5.45 -0.34 23.90
CA LEU A 384 5.92 -1.71 24.08
C LEU A 384 6.63 -2.20 22.81
N ASN A 385 7.92 -2.46 22.90
CA ASN A 385 8.67 -3.10 21.82
C ASN A 385 8.29 -4.58 21.77
N VAL A 386 7.77 -5.02 20.63
CA VAL A 386 7.39 -6.42 20.41
C VAL A 386 8.25 -7.05 19.33
N ARG A 387 8.67 -8.30 19.54
CA ARG A 387 9.50 -9.07 18.63
C ARG A 387 9.02 -10.53 18.51
N GLY A 388 9.39 -11.17 17.41
CA GLY A 388 9.15 -12.58 17.20
C GLY A 388 7.68 -12.94 17.01
N TRP A 389 7.25 -14.06 17.58
CA TRP A 389 5.90 -14.59 17.42
C TRP A 389 4.78 -13.61 17.84
N LEU A 390 4.96 -12.89 18.95
CA LEU A 390 3.97 -11.92 19.42
C LEU A 390 3.76 -10.78 18.42
N ALA A 391 4.86 -10.20 17.90
CA ALA A 391 4.80 -9.15 16.89
C ALA A 391 4.10 -9.64 15.60
N ARG A 392 4.38 -10.89 15.19
CA ARG A 392 3.72 -11.53 14.04
C ARG A 392 2.22 -11.69 14.27
N MET A 393 1.80 -12.10 15.47
CA MET A 393 0.37 -12.19 15.82
C MET A 393 -0.33 -10.83 15.73
N VAL A 394 0.34 -9.76 16.20
CA VAL A 394 -0.20 -8.40 16.12
C VAL A 394 -0.25 -7.92 14.66
N TYR A 395 0.79 -8.17 13.86
CA TYR A 395 0.79 -7.83 12.43
C TYR A 395 -0.38 -8.49 11.69
N ILE A 396 -0.59 -9.79 11.93
CA ILE A 396 -1.75 -10.53 11.38
C ILE A 396 -3.06 -9.95 11.89
N SER A 397 -3.14 -9.53 13.17
CA SER A 397 -4.36 -8.98 13.74
C SER A 397 -4.80 -7.67 13.08
N LEU A 398 -3.86 -6.83 12.63
CA LEU A 398 -4.17 -5.60 11.89
C LEU A 398 -4.86 -5.91 10.55
N TYR A 399 -4.37 -6.91 9.83
CA TYR A 399 -5.03 -7.39 8.61
C TYR A 399 -6.41 -7.98 8.92
N ARG A 400 -6.54 -8.77 10.00
CA ARG A 400 -7.83 -9.37 10.42
C ARG A 400 -8.83 -8.32 10.89
N MET A 401 -8.41 -7.29 11.58
CA MET A 401 -9.30 -6.15 11.94
C MET A 401 -9.92 -5.53 10.69
N HIS A 402 -9.14 -5.34 9.63
CA HIS A 402 -9.65 -4.85 8.37
C HIS A 402 -10.64 -5.82 7.72
N GLN A 403 -10.37 -7.12 7.71
CA GLN A 403 -11.31 -8.14 7.23
C GLN A 403 -12.62 -8.14 8.04
N ILE A 404 -12.54 -7.94 9.36
CA ILE A 404 -13.72 -7.80 10.22
C ILE A 404 -14.54 -6.56 9.86
N ALA A 405 -13.89 -5.43 9.57
CA ALA A 405 -14.57 -4.21 9.15
C ALA A 405 -15.33 -4.39 7.82
N LEU A 406 -14.81 -5.19 6.89
CA LEU A 406 -15.43 -5.47 5.59
C LEU A 406 -16.51 -6.56 5.66
N HIS A 407 -16.27 -7.65 6.37
CA HIS A 407 -17.08 -8.87 6.30
C HIS A 407 -17.88 -9.17 7.56
N GLY A 408 -17.60 -8.46 8.66
CA GLY A 408 -18.09 -8.80 9.98
C GLY A 408 -17.33 -9.98 10.61
N LEU A 409 -17.52 -10.17 11.92
CA LEU A 409 -16.73 -11.12 12.72
C LEU A 409 -16.88 -12.57 12.23
N PHE A 410 -18.11 -13.01 11.95
CA PHE A 410 -18.38 -14.42 11.57
C PHE A 410 -17.72 -14.79 10.25
N LYS A 411 -17.92 -13.99 9.18
CA LYS A 411 -17.30 -14.27 7.88
C LYS A 411 -15.79 -14.12 7.93
N ALA A 412 -15.25 -13.15 8.67
CA ALA A 412 -13.82 -13.01 8.86
C ALA A 412 -13.21 -14.25 9.55
N SER A 413 -13.89 -14.85 10.52
CA SER A 413 -13.45 -16.10 11.16
C SER A 413 -13.43 -17.27 10.18
N LEU A 414 -14.43 -17.38 9.31
CA LEU A 414 -14.45 -18.42 8.26
C LEU A 414 -13.30 -18.23 7.25
N LEU A 415 -12.97 -16.99 6.88
CA LEU A 415 -11.83 -16.70 6.02
C LEU A 415 -10.51 -17.14 6.66
N VAL A 416 -10.34 -16.94 7.98
CA VAL A 416 -9.14 -17.45 8.70
C VAL A 416 -9.00 -18.97 8.60
N VAL A 417 -10.11 -19.70 8.74
CA VAL A 417 -10.10 -21.16 8.62
C VAL A 417 -9.79 -21.58 7.18
N ALA A 418 -10.42 -20.93 6.19
CA ALA A 418 -10.18 -21.19 4.78
C ALA A 418 -8.71 -20.91 4.39
N ASP A 419 -8.12 -19.80 4.85
CA ASP A 419 -6.70 -19.49 4.62
C ASP A 419 -5.79 -20.60 5.20
N LYS A 420 -6.05 -21.07 6.42
CA LYS A 420 -5.27 -22.16 7.02
C LYS A 420 -5.34 -23.44 6.18
N ILE A 421 -6.53 -23.81 5.69
CA ILE A 421 -6.72 -24.97 4.83
C ILE A 421 -5.97 -24.77 3.50
N ASN A 422 -6.10 -23.60 2.88
CA ASN A 422 -5.41 -23.27 1.64
C ASN A 422 -3.89 -23.35 1.78
N HIS A 423 -3.32 -22.88 2.90
CA HIS A 423 -1.88 -22.99 3.17
C HIS A 423 -1.37 -24.43 3.31
N ILE A 424 -2.24 -25.39 3.64
CA ILE A 424 -1.89 -26.81 3.71
C ILE A 424 -1.95 -27.45 2.32
N VAL A 425 -2.93 -27.06 1.50
CA VAL A 425 -3.26 -27.74 0.23
C VAL A 425 -2.56 -27.10 -0.97
N LYS A 426 -2.33 -25.78 -0.96
CA LYS A 426 -1.72 -25.05 -2.08
C LYS A 426 -0.21 -24.92 -1.97
N PRO A 427 0.52 -24.82 -3.10
CA PRO A 427 1.93 -24.45 -3.11
C PRO A 427 2.18 -23.14 -2.36
N ARG A 428 3.32 -23.05 -1.69
CA ARG A 428 3.72 -21.85 -0.92
C ARG A 428 4.33 -20.74 -1.77
N LEU A 429 4.46 -20.96 -3.07
CA LEU A 429 5.07 -20.02 -4.01
C LEU A 429 4.35 -20.12 -5.35
N LYS A 430 4.06 -18.95 -5.96
CA LYS A 430 3.58 -18.84 -7.33
C LYS A 430 4.79 -18.90 -8.27
N LEU A 431 4.76 -19.83 -9.24
CA LEU A 431 5.86 -20.06 -10.20
C LEU A 431 5.52 -19.60 -11.64
N HIS A 432 4.39 -18.92 -11.84
CA HIS A 432 3.90 -18.49 -13.15
C HIS A 432 3.16 -17.14 -13.07
#